data_81e14b5adfd5a2a860fa9cd7ef4a46fd
#
_entry.id   81e14b5adfd5a2a860fa9cd7ef4a46fd
#
_cell.length_a   1.000
_cell.length_b   1.000
_cell.length_c   1.000
_cell.angle_alpha   90.00
_cell.angle_beta   90.00
_cell.angle_gamma   90.00
#
_symmetry.space_group_name_H-M   'P 1'
#
loop_
_entity.id
_entity.type
_entity.pdbx_description
1 polymer ?
#
loop_
_entity_poly.entity_id
_entity_poly.type
_entity_poly.pdbx_seq_one_letter_code
_entity_poly.pdbx_strand_id
1 'polypeptide(L)'
;MRAALLEGANPFTVEDVTLLPTGPGEVLIRTEAAFACVTDVIQRRSGGSIPGPHIRGHAGVGEVVEIGEGVERARVGDRVVVATRPECGECFYCDHGQPQQCASAEQPGPDVAVRADGTRLRASARVGAYAEYMKVPAATIVPIESDLGGDVLSTLGCGVSAGLGAALNVADIAPGTTVAVLGAGVFGLSIVQGARLAGAGRIVVVEPLAERRELALRLGATDTIDPGTDAPIEAVRDLTEGRGADTAFEAVGDPAAMRTAF
;
A
#
# COMPACT_ATOMS: atom_id res chain seq x y z
N MET A 1 -4.68 24.83 3.69
CA MET A 1 -5.15 23.48 4.09
C MET A 1 -4.41 22.98 5.31
N ARG A 2 -5.04 22.11 6.10
CA ARG A 2 -4.34 21.38 7.18
C ARG A 2 -3.64 20.16 6.63
N ALA A 3 -2.44 19.89 7.13
CA ALA A 3 -1.66 18.72 6.76
C ALA A 3 -0.89 18.15 7.97
N ALA A 4 -0.75 16.83 8.03
CA ALA A 4 0.10 16.17 9.02
C ALA A 4 1.53 16.06 8.48
N LEU A 5 2.45 16.70 9.18
CA LEU A 5 3.86 16.78 8.82
C LEU A 5 4.69 15.84 9.70
N LEU A 6 5.73 15.29 9.10
CA LEU A 6 6.81 14.58 9.80
C LEU A 6 8.13 15.30 9.53
N GLU A 7 8.91 15.50 10.58
CA GLU A 7 10.27 16.04 10.51
C GLU A 7 11.21 15.18 11.35
N GLY A 8 12.06 14.41 10.71
CA GLY A 8 12.89 13.42 11.37
C GLY A 8 12.08 12.38 12.14
N ALA A 9 12.52 11.98 13.33
CA ALA A 9 11.85 11.03 14.21
C ALA A 9 10.82 11.67 15.17
N ASN A 10 10.48 12.94 14.96
CA ASN A 10 9.56 13.67 15.82
C ASN A 10 8.12 13.12 15.71
N PRO A 11 7.23 13.41 16.69
CA PRO A 11 5.82 13.18 16.52
C PRO A 11 5.27 13.95 15.32
N PHE A 12 4.19 13.45 14.72
CA PHE A 12 3.45 14.20 13.71
C PHE A 12 2.92 15.51 14.31
N THR A 13 3.04 16.59 13.51
CA THR A 13 2.38 17.87 13.80
C THR A 13 1.30 18.11 12.74
N VAL A 14 0.18 18.71 13.14
CA VAL A 14 -0.85 19.15 12.20
C VAL A 14 -0.72 20.66 12.05
N GLU A 15 -0.46 21.11 10.84
CA GLU A 15 -0.18 22.51 10.54
C GLU A 15 -1.03 23.04 9.40
N ASP A 16 -1.29 24.33 9.42
CA ASP A 16 -1.85 25.05 8.28
C ASP A 16 -0.74 25.39 7.28
N VAL A 17 -0.93 24.93 6.05
CA VAL A 17 0.03 25.11 4.95
C VAL A 17 -0.66 25.67 3.71
N THR A 18 0.08 26.38 2.87
CA THR A 18 -0.41 26.92 1.60
C THR A 18 -0.05 25.97 0.46
N LEU A 19 -1.06 25.49 -0.28
CA LEU A 19 -0.83 24.67 -1.47
C LEU A 19 -0.11 25.49 -2.54
N LEU A 20 0.82 24.85 -3.23
CA LEU A 20 1.39 25.39 -4.46
C LEU A 20 0.45 25.07 -5.65
N PRO A 21 0.45 25.90 -6.70
CA PRO A 21 -0.40 25.69 -7.88
C PRO A 21 -0.24 24.29 -8.49
N THR A 22 -1.31 23.75 -9.04
CA THR A 22 -1.31 22.50 -9.80
C THR A 22 -0.55 22.70 -11.10
N GLY A 23 0.49 21.92 -11.33
CA GLY A 23 1.34 21.99 -12.53
C GLY A 23 0.87 21.06 -13.65
N PRO A 24 1.52 21.10 -14.83
CA PRO A 24 1.26 20.16 -15.91
C PRO A 24 1.44 18.70 -15.45
N GLY A 25 0.51 17.82 -15.86
CA GLY A 25 0.51 16.41 -15.49
C GLY A 25 0.14 16.11 -14.03
N GLU A 26 -0.21 17.13 -13.24
CA GLU A 26 -0.64 16.96 -11.84
C GLU A 26 -2.16 17.03 -11.69
N VAL A 27 -2.65 16.46 -10.62
CA VAL A 27 -4.07 16.49 -10.22
C VAL A 27 -4.16 16.91 -8.75
N LEU A 28 -5.09 17.82 -8.45
CA LEU A 28 -5.45 18.16 -7.08
C LEU A 28 -6.70 17.40 -6.67
N ILE A 29 -6.62 16.71 -5.56
CA ILE A 29 -7.68 15.83 -5.04
C ILE A 29 -8.07 16.32 -3.65
N ARG A 30 -9.36 16.54 -3.41
CA ARG A 30 -9.90 16.73 -2.07
C ARG A 30 -9.96 15.37 -1.38
N THR A 31 -9.18 15.20 -0.35
CA THR A 31 -9.03 13.92 0.37
C THR A 31 -10.33 13.55 1.07
N GLU A 32 -10.85 12.36 0.79
CA GLU A 32 -11.97 11.75 1.48
C GLU A 32 -11.47 10.87 2.65
N ALA A 33 -10.49 10.02 2.37
CA ALA A 33 -9.84 9.17 3.37
C ALA A 33 -8.40 8.85 2.98
N ALA A 34 -7.56 8.61 3.97
CA ALA A 34 -6.17 8.20 3.78
C ALA A 34 -5.89 6.89 4.52
N PHE A 35 -5.14 6.00 3.88
CA PHE A 35 -4.73 4.74 4.46
C PHE A 35 -3.56 4.93 5.43
N ALA A 36 -3.73 4.51 6.69
CA ALA A 36 -2.67 4.46 7.68
C ALA A 36 -1.94 3.11 7.62
N CYS A 37 -0.68 3.14 7.21
CA CYS A 37 0.15 1.96 7.00
C CYS A 37 1.21 1.79 8.10
N VAL A 38 1.62 0.54 8.35
CA VAL A 38 2.77 0.25 9.23
C VAL A 38 4.04 0.96 8.75
N THR A 39 4.20 1.18 7.45
CA THR A 39 5.31 1.94 6.85
C THR A 39 5.43 3.35 7.44
N ASP A 40 4.31 4.02 7.75
CA ASP A 40 4.32 5.35 8.35
C ASP A 40 4.88 5.32 9.77
N VAL A 41 4.58 4.25 10.53
CA VAL A 41 5.11 4.01 11.87
C VAL A 41 6.62 3.72 11.82
N ILE A 42 7.04 2.85 10.90
CA ILE A 42 8.46 2.49 10.71
C ILE A 42 9.27 3.73 10.33
N GLN A 43 8.82 4.49 9.34
CA GLN A 43 9.51 5.69 8.89
C GLN A 43 9.57 6.78 9.96
N ARG A 44 8.52 6.94 10.76
CA ARG A 44 8.57 7.84 11.92
C ARG A 44 9.66 7.42 12.91
N ARG A 45 9.76 6.12 13.21
CA ARG A 45 10.80 5.60 14.16
C ARG A 45 12.22 5.72 13.64
N SER A 46 12.42 5.57 12.34
CA SER A 46 13.74 5.67 11.69
C SER A 46 14.15 7.11 11.33
N GLY A 47 13.30 8.10 11.55
CA GLY A 47 13.54 9.48 11.14
C GLY A 47 13.17 9.78 9.69
N GLY A 48 12.58 8.80 8.99
CA GLY A 48 12.17 8.95 7.59
C GLY A 48 13.33 8.92 6.59
N SER A 49 13.01 8.78 5.32
CA SER A 49 13.96 8.84 4.20
C SER A 49 13.99 10.20 3.48
N ILE A 50 13.06 11.10 3.82
CA ILE A 50 12.93 12.42 3.20
C ILE A 50 13.57 13.45 4.15
N PRO A 51 14.62 14.17 3.72
CA PRO A 51 15.18 15.24 4.51
C PRO A 51 14.18 16.39 4.72
N GLY A 52 14.15 16.94 5.94
CA GLY A 52 13.28 18.06 6.32
C GLY A 52 11.81 17.69 6.51
N PRO A 53 10.97 18.70 6.81
CA PRO A 53 9.55 18.51 7.00
C PRO A 53 8.85 18.14 5.70
N HIS A 54 7.92 17.17 5.77
CA HIS A 54 7.16 16.71 4.62
C HIS A 54 5.77 16.22 5.02
N ILE A 55 4.81 16.30 4.09
CA ILE A 55 3.45 15.80 4.28
C ILE A 55 3.47 14.28 4.16
N ARG A 56 2.92 13.61 5.18
CA ARG A 56 2.88 12.14 5.25
C ARG A 56 1.64 11.55 4.57
N GLY A 57 1.60 10.21 4.55
CA GLY A 57 0.58 9.41 3.87
C GLY A 57 0.97 9.12 2.41
N HIS A 58 0.74 7.89 1.97
CA HIS A 58 1.19 7.42 0.66
C HIS A 58 0.09 6.70 -0.14
N ALA A 59 -1.12 6.64 0.40
CA ALA A 59 -2.30 6.10 -0.28
C ALA A 59 -3.56 6.76 0.26
N GLY A 60 -4.53 7.00 -0.58
CA GLY A 60 -5.78 7.63 -0.22
C GLY A 60 -6.84 7.53 -1.30
N VAL A 61 -7.99 8.08 -1.02
CA VAL A 61 -9.11 8.23 -1.94
C VAL A 61 -9.68 9.64 -1.80
N GLY A 62 -10.22 10.18 -2.86
CA GLY A 62 -10.83 11.51 -2.84
C GLY A 62 -11.43 11.90 -4.19
N GLU A 63 -11.90 13.13 -4.26
CA GLU A 63 -12.51 13.72 -5.44
C GLU A 63 -11.52 14.66 -6.13
N VAL A 64 -11.38 14.53 -7.44
CA VAL A 64 -10.60 15.43 -8.27
C VAL A 64 -11.27 16.81 -8.29
N VAL A 65 -10.54 17.84 -7.86
CA VAL A 65 -11.05 19.21 -7.81
C VAL A 65 -10.36 20.15 -8.79
N GLU A 66 -9.15 19.79 -9.26
CA GLU A 66 -8.39 20.53 -10.27
C GLU A 66 -7.49 19.57 -11.05
N ILE A 67 -7.32 19.84 -12.35
CA ILE A 67 -6.41 19.09 -13.22
C ILE A 67 -5.44 20.05 -13.91
N GLY A 68 -4.17 19.65 -13.97
CA GLY A 68 -3.14 20.37 -14.71
C GLY A 68 -3.19 20.11 -16.20
N GLU A 69 -2.43 20.89 -16.95
CA GLU A 69 -2.31 20.74 -18.41
C GLU A 69 -1.82 19.33 -18.77
N GLY A 70 -2.39 18.73 -19.84
CA GLY A 70 -1.99 17.42 -20.36
C GLY A 70 -2.57 16.23 -19.59
N VAL A 71 -3.42 16.42 -18.58
CA VAL A 71 -4.09 15.32 -17.87
C VAL A 71 -5.34 14.87 -18.65
N GLU A 72 -5.33 13.63 -19.12
CA GLU A 72 -6.44 13.03 -19.90
C GLU A 72 -7.16 11.91 -19.15
N ARG A 73 -6.52 11.32 -18.11
CA ARG A 73 -7.04 10.12 -17.44
C ARG A 73 -8.04 10.37 -16.30
N ALA A 74 -8.35 11.64 -16.00
CA ALA A 74 -9.36 12.02 -15.02
C ALA A 74 -10.02 13.35 -15.38
N ARG A 75 -11.19 13.58 -14.80
CA ARG A 75 -11.96 14.84 -14.90
C ARG A 75 -12.24 15.36 -13.50
N VAL A 76 -12.49 16.67 -13.41
CA VAL A 76 -12.99 17.28 -12.18
C VAL A 76 -14.33 16.62 -11.80
N GLY A 77 -14.47 16.23 -10.55
CA GLY A 77 -15.59 15.48 -10.01
C GLY A 77 -15.39 13.96 -9.97
N ASP A 78 -14.39 13.40 -10.65
CA ASP A 78 -14.10 11.98 -10.56
C ASP A 78 -13.66 11.61 -9.14
N ARG A 79 -14.19 10.49 -8.62
CA ARG A 79 -13.67 9.85 -7.42
C ARG A 79 -12.51 8.96 -7.80
N VAL A 80 -11.36 9.11 -7.15
CA VAL A 80 -10.13 8.41 -7.51
C VAL A 80 -9.46 7.78 -6.29
N VAL A 81 -8.91 6.58 -6.48
CA VAL A 81 -7.93 5.99 -5.57
C VAL A 81 -6.55 6.48 -5.98
N VAL A 82 -5.74 6.85 -4.99
CA VAL A 82 -4.36 7.29 -5.18
C VAL A 82 -3.42 6.21 -4.68
N ALA A 83 -2.54 5.74 -5.57
CA ALA A 83 -1.53 4.74 -5.27
C ALA A 83 -0.12 5.34 -5.27
N THR A 84 0.82 4.62 -4.66
CA THR A 84 2.25 4.99 -4.65
C THR A 84 2.92 4.67 -5.99
N ARG A 85 4.15 5.19 -6.19
CA ARG A 85 5.08 4.84 -7.27
C ARG A 85 4.57 5.21 -8.67
N PRO A 86 4.50 6.52 -8.97
CA PRO A 86 4.15 6.97 -10.31
C PRO A 86 5.18 6.49 -11.32
N GLU A 87 4.70 5.92 -12.41
CA GLU A 87 5.50 5.61 -13.59
C GLU A 87 5.83 6.88 -14.39
N CYS A 88 7.00 6.97 -15.00
CA CYS A 88 7.33 8.09 -15.89
C CYS A 88 6.88 7.85 -17.33
N GLY A 89 6.62 6.61 -17.72
CA GLY A 89 6.19 6.22 -19.06
C GLY A 89 7.29 6.19 -20.13
N GLU A 90 8.54 6.58 -19.82
CA GLU A 90 9.61 6.79 -20.81
C GLU A 90 10.96 6.14 -20.44
N CYS A 91 11.10 5.52 -19.26
CA CYS A 91 12.35 4.86 -18.90
C CYS A 91 12.38 3.41 -19.40
N PHE A 92 13.57 2.81 -19.38
CA PHE A 92 13.77 1.42 -19.82
C PHE A 92 12.70 0.46 -19.26
N TYR A 93 12.41 0.54 -17.97
CA TYR A 93 11.44 -0.36 -17.35
C TYR A 93 10.01 -0.11 -17.82
N CYS A 94 9.60 1.16 -17.97
CA CYS A 94 8.27 1.50 -18.47
C CYS A 94 8.09 1.02 -19.92
N ASP A 95 9.07 1.25 -20.78
CA ASP A 95 9.05 0.84 -22.18
C ASP A 95 9.02 -0.70 -22.35
N HIS A 96 9.52 -1.44 -21.33
CA HIS A 96 9.51 -2.92 -21.33
C HIS A 96 8.35 -3.51 -20.51
N GLY A 97 7.31 -2.73 -20.19
CA GLY A 97 6.13 -3.22 -19.47
C GLY A 97 6.37 -3.55 -18.00
N GLN A 98 7.39 -2.96 -17.38
CA GLN A 98 7.75 -3.13 -15.97
C GLN A 98 7.65 -1.82 -15.19
N PRO A 99 6.51 -1.10 -15.23
CA PRO A 99 6.37 0.21 -14.59
C PRO A 99 6.57 0.17 -13.08
N GLN A 100 6.35 -0.97 -12.43
CA GLN A 100 6.63 -1.17 -10.99
C GLN A 100 8.13 -1.01 -10.65
N GLN A 101 9.03 -1.09 -11.62
CA GLN A 101 10.46 -0.86 -11.48
C GLN A 101 10.91 0.50 -12.05
N CYS A 102 9.98 1.42 -12.29
CA CYS A 102 10.28 2.72 -12.86
C CYS A 102 11.46 3.41 -12.18
N ALA A 103 12.46 3.82 -12.96
CA ALA A 103 13.70 4.43 -12.46
C ALA A 103 13.47 5.77 -11.74
N SER A 104 12.36 6.48 -12.04
CA SER A 104 12.02 7.74 -11.40
C SER A 104 11.10 7.60 -10.19
N ALA A 105 10.60 6.39 -9.88
CA ALA A 105 9.64 6.18 -8.80
C ALA A 105 10.20 6.49 -7.40
N GLU A 106 11.51 6.33 -7.22
CA GLU A 106 12.20 6.62 -5.95
C GLU A 106 12.70 8.08 -5.87
N GLN A 107 12.62 8.84 -6.95
CA GLN A 107 13.06 10.24 -6.95
C GLN A 107 12.13 11.09 -6.08
N PRO A 108 12.69 12.07 -5.32
CA PRO A 108 11.87 13.02 -4.60
C PRO A 108 10.91 13.75 -5.56
N GLY A 109 9.63 13.82 -5.18
CA GLY A 109 8.65 14.61 -5.91
C GLY A 109 8.90 16.11 -5.80
N PRO A 110 8.15 16.93 -6.57
CA PRO A 110 8.18 18.37 -6.44
C PRO A 110 7.64 18.82 -5.07
N ASP A 111 7.89 20.08 -4.75
CA ASP A 111 7.24 20.71 -3.60
C ASP A 111 5.73 20.84 -3.87
N VAL A 112 4.91 20.52 -2.88
CA VAL A 112 3.45 20.53 -3.00
C VAL A 112 2.79 21.67 -2.20
N ALA A 113 3.47 22.13 -1.15
CA ALA A 113 2.97 23.17 -0.28
C ALA A 113 4.11 23.99 0.33
N VAL A 114 3.75 25.05 1.07
CA VAL A 114 4.70 25.91 1.77
C VAL A 114 4.15 26.25 3.16
N ARG A 115 4.99 26.24 4.19
CA ARG A 115 4.70 26.74 5.54
C ARG A 115 4.60 28.26 5.56
N ALA A 116 4.06 28.83 6.63
CA ALA A 116 3.98 30.27 6.83
C ALA A 116 5.37 30.96 6.89
N ASP A 117 6.41 30.24 7.29
CA ASP A 117 7.80 30.72 7.32
C ASP A 117 8.54 30.61 5.98
N GLY A 118 7.85 30.14 4.93
CA GLY A 118 8.42 29.95 3.60
C GLY A 118 9.08 28.58 3.37
N THR A 119 9.12 27.70 4.37
CA THR A 119 9.66 26.35 4.21
C THR A 119 8.84 25.54 3.22
N ARG A 120 9.48 25.01 2.19
CA ARG A 120 8.83 24.17 1.17
C ARG A 120 8.65 22.76 1.66
N LEU A 121 7.50 22.18 1.31
CA LEU A 121 7.06 20.86 1.75
C LEU A 121 6.87 19.92 0.57
N ARG A 122 7.52 18.78 0.62
CA ARG A 122 7.28 17.66 -0.30
C ARG A 122 6.22 16.72 0.25
N ALA A 123 5.68 15.89 -0.62
CA ALA A 123 4.74 14.83 -0.27
C ALA A 123 5.47 13.48 -0.18
N SER A 124 5.22 12.71 0.88
CA SER A 124 5.66 11.33 1.00
C SER A 124 5.14 10.51 -0.18
N ALA A 125 6.01 9.72 -0.81
CA ALA A 125 5.72 8.90 -1.98
C ALA A 125 5.04 9.68 -3.13
N ARG A 126 5.23 11.00 -3.21
CA ARG A 126 4.55 11.92 -4.12
C ARG A 126 3.02 11.97 -3.94
N VAL A 127 2.50 11.57 -2.79
CA VAL A 127 1.06 11.53 -2.49
C VAL A 127 0.69 12.49 -1.37
N GLY A 128 1.27 12.35 -0.18
CA GLY A 128 1.00 13.24 0.96
C GLY A 128 -0.45 13.17 1.44
N ALA A 129 -1.00 11.94 1.58
CA ALA A 129 -2.42 11.73 1.83
C ALA A 129 -2.93 12.20 3.20
N TYR A 130 -2.04 12.49 4.16
CA TYR A 130 -2.44 13.00 5.47
C TYR A 130 -2.63 14.53 5.44
N ALA A 131 -3.38 15.00 4.44
CA ALA A 131 -3.74 16.40 4.25
C ALA A 131 -5.18 16.50 3.70
N GLU A 132 -5.80 17.67 3.83
CA GLU A 132 -7.13 17.91 3.28
C GLU A 132 -7.16 17.84 1.74
N TYR A 133 -6.00 18.02 1.09
CA TYR A 133 -5.83 17.87 -0.36
C TYR A 133 -4.54 17.14 -0.67
N MET A 134 -4.58 16.27 -1.67
CA MET A 134 -3.43 15.62 -2.27
C MET A 134 -3.15 16.24 -3.65
N LYS A 135 -1.94 16.76 -3.87
CA LYS A 135 -1.45 17.17 -5.20
C LYS A 135 -0.50 16.09 -5.71
N VAL A 136 -0.92 15.38 -6.74
CA VAL A 136 -0.27 14.15 -7.19
C VAL A 136 -0.05 14.11 -8.70
N PRO A 137 0.95 13.37 -9.20
CA PRO A 137 1.05 13.06 -10.62
C PRO A 137 -0.18 12.28 -11.11
N ALA A 138 -0.71 12.61 -12.28
CA ALA A 138 -1.86 11.90 -12.85
C ALA A 138 -1.62 10.38 -13.03
N ALA A 139 -0.37 9.93 -13.18
CA ALA A 139 -0.02 8.52 -13.26
C ALA A 139 -0.37 7.71 -11.99
N THR A 140 -0.55 8.37 -10.83
CA THR A 140 -0.85 7.69 -9.56
C THR A 140 -2.33 7.47 -9.28
N ILE A 141 -3.23 8.03 -10.09
CA ILE A 141 -4.66 7.96 -9.84
C ILE A 141 -5.34 6.88 -10.67
N VAL A 142 -6.35 6.26 -10.06
CA VAL A 142 -7.25 5.31 -10.71
C VAL A 142 -8.68 5.79 -10.43
N PRO A 143 -9.43 6.26 -11.44
CA PRO A 143 -10.85 6.57 -11.30
C PRO A 143 -11.62 5.32 -10.85
N ILE A 144 -12.57 5.50 -9.94
CA ILE A 144 -13.35 4.40 -9.37
C ILE A 144 -14.82 4.77 -9.23
N GLU A 145 -15.69 3.91 -9.74
CA GLU A 145 -17.13 3.94 -9.50
C GLU A 145 -17.47 2.90 -8.44
N SER A 146 -17.80 3.34 -7.24
CA SER A 146 -18.08 2.42 -6.11
C SER A 146 -18.85 3.14 -5.01
N ASP A 147 -19.81 2.43 -4.40
CA ASP A 147 -20.57 2.87 -3.24
C ASP A 147 -19.84 2.58 -1.90
N LEU A 148 -18.67 1.95 -1.95
CA LEU A 148 -17.88 1.68 -0.75
C LEU A 148 -17.37 2.99 -0.13
N GLY A 149 -17.30 3.02 1.20
CA GLY A 149 -16.76 4.15 1.95
C GLY A 149 -15.27 4.40 1.64
N GLY A 150 -14.84 5.62 1.84
CA GLY A 150 -13.45 6.02 1.62
C GLY A 150 -12.46 5.29 2.53
N ASP A 151 -12.89 4.90 3.71
CA ASP A 151 -12.12 4.07 4.65
C ASP A 151 -11.70 2.72 4.05
N VAL A 152 -12.61 2.07 3.30
CA VAL A 152 -12.33 0.84 2.56
C VAL A 152 -11.47 1.12 1.32
N LEU A 153 -11.90 2.08 0.49
CA LEU A 153 -11.26 2.37 -0.79
C LEU A 153 -9.81 2.87 -0.64
N SER A 154 -9.51 3.60 0.44
CA SER A 154 -8.14 4.09 0.69
C SER A 154 -7.11 2.96 0.85
N THR A 155 -7.55 1.75 1.25
CA THR A 155 -6.67 0.57 1.39
C THR A 155 -6.18 0.03 0.06
N LEU A 156 -6.93 0.29 -1.04
CA LEU A 156 -6.59 -0.14 -2.40
C LEU A 156 -5.31 0.52 -2.92
N GLY A 157 -4.98 1.71 -2.45
CA GLY A 157 -3.79 2.44 -2.89
C GLY A 157 -2.45 1.85 -2.40
N CYS A 158 -2.46 0.85 -1.49
CA CYS A 158 -1.24 0.26 -0.94
C CYS A 158 -1.43 -1.23 -0.62
N GLY A 159 -1.81 -1.57 0.62
CA GLY A 159 -1.73 -2.93 1.15
C GLY A 159 -2.56 -3.95 0.39
N VAL A 160 -3.77 -3.58 -0.06
CA VAL A 160 -4.65 -4.49 -0.78
C VAL A 160 -4.12 -4.80 -2.17
N SER A 161 -3.78 -3.78 -2.95
CA SER A 161 -3.23 -3.99 -4.31
C SER A 161 -1.89 -4.71 -4.29
N ALA A 162 -1.03 -4.41 -3.30
CA ALA A 162 0.25 -5.09 -3.16
C ALA A 162 0.09 -6.57 -2.81
N GLY A 163 -0.81 -6.92 -1.88
CA GLY A 163 -1.06 -8.31 -1.49
C GLY A 163 -1.71 -9.13 -2.61
N LEU A 164 -2.73 -8.57 -3.27
CA LEU A 164 -3.34 -9.21 -4.45
C LEU A 164 -2.32 -9.39 -5.57
N GLY A 165 -1.53 -8.36 -5.87
CA GLY A 165 -0.49 -8.43 -6.90
C GLY A 165 0.60 -9.46 -6.60
N ALA A 166 1.00 -9.59 -5.34
CA ALA A 166 1.95 -10.63 -4.93
C ALA A 166 1.44 -12.03 -5.22
N ALA A 167 0.17 -12.30 -4.94
CA ALA A 167 -0.44 -13.62 -5.18
C ALA A 167 -0.77 -13.87 -6.64
N LEU A 168 -1.32 -12.88 -7.36
CA LEU A 168 -1.84 -13.06 -8.72
C LEU A 168 -0.80 -12.86 -9.82
N ASN A 169 0.21 -11.99 -9.58
CA ASN A 169 1.14 -11.57 -10.64
C ASN A 169 2.58 -12.02 -10.39
N VAL A 170 2.95 -12.38 -9.15
CA VAL A 170 4.36 -12.67 -8.81
C VAL A 170 4.57 -14.14 -8.46
N ALA A 171 3.68 -14.73 -7.67
CA ALA A 171 3.93 -16.04 -7.07
C ALA A 171 3.59 -17.24 -7.98
N ASP A 172 2.95 -17.02 -9.11
CA ASP A 172 2.55 -18.10 -10.07
C ASP A 172 1.85 -19.28 -9.38
N ILE A 173 0.84 -18.98 -8.54
CA ILE A 173 0.10 -19.97 -7.77
C ILE A 173 -0.71 -20.86 -8.72
N ALA A 174 -0.34 -22.14 -8.81
CA ALA A 174 -1.08 -23.12 -9.59
C ALA A 174 -2.38 -23.54 -8.86
N PRO A 175 -3.51 -23.76 -9.59
CA PRO A 175 -4.73 -24.28 -8.99
C PRO A 175 -4.51 -25.58 -8.23
N GLY A 176 -5.11 -25.69 -7.04
CA GLY A 176 -5.03 -26.88 -6.18
C GLY A 176 -3.78 -26.94 -5.28
N THR A 177 -2.80 -26.04 -5.43
CA THR A 177 -1.60 -26.01 -4.59
C THR A 177 -1.86 -25.46 -3.19
N THR A 178 -0.92 -25.68 -2.27
CA THR A 178 -0.96 -25.19 -0.89
C THR A 178 -0.16 -23.89 -0.78
N VAL A 179 -0.79 -22.88 -0.21
CA VAL A 179 -0.19 -21.56 0.07
C VAL A 179 -0.12 -21.34 1.57
N ALA A 180 1.06 -20.96 2.08
CA ALA A 180 1.25 -20.50 3.45
C ALA A 180 1.40 -18.97 3.49
N VAL A 181 0.72 -18.30 4.42
CA VAL A 181 0.81 -16.85 4.62
C VAL A 181 1.15 -16.58 6.08
N LEU A 182 2.33 -16.04 6.33
CA LEU A 182 2.77 -15.64 7.66
C LEU A 182 2.40 -14.18 7.91
N GLY A 183 1.46 -13.98 8.83
CA GLY A 183 0.88 -12.69 9.17
C GLY A 183 -0.45 -12.39 8.48
N ALA A 184 -1.46 -12.00 9.26
CA ALA A 184 -2.81 -11.63 8.81
C ALA A 184 -3.09 -10.13 9.00
N GLY A 185 -2.12 -9.28 8.64
CA GLY A 185 -2.35 -7.85 8.42
C GLY A 185 -3.03 -7.58 7.08
N VAL A 186 -3.25 -6.30 6.72
CA VAL A 186 -3.88 -5.93 5.44
C VAL A 186 -3.20 -6.60 4.24
N PHE A 187 -1.86 -6.62 4.21
CA PHE A 187 -1.10 -7.26 3.14
C PHE A 187 -1.32 -8.77 3.09
N GLY A 188 -1.17 -9.49 4.23
CA GLY A 188 -1.37 -10.93 4.29
C GLY A 188 -2.81 -11.37 4.00
N LEU A 189 -3.81 -10.64 4.53
CA LEU A 189 -5.22 -10.91 4.23
C LEU A 189 -5.57 -10.68 2.74
N SER A 190 -4.86 -9.77 2.08
CA SER A 190 -5.01 -9.55 0.64
C SER A 190 -4.35 -10.66 -0.17
N ILE A 191 -3.21 -11.21 0.30
CA ILE A 191 -2.60 -12.42 -0.27
C ILE A 191 -3.54 -13.61 -0.16
N VAL A 192 -4.21 -13.81 1.00
CA VAL A 192 -5.21 -14.87 1.18
C VAL A 192 -6.31 -14.79 0.12
N GLN A 193 -6.86 -13.60 -0.10
CA GLN A 193 -7.88 -13.40 -1.13
C GLN A 193 -7.32 -13.63 -2.55
N GLY A 194 -6.11 -13.14 -2.83
CA GLY A 194 -5.42 -13.37 -4.10
C GLY A 194 -5.14 -14.85 -4.35
N ALA A 195 -4.66 -15.60 -3.36
CA ALA A 195 -4.43 -17.03 -3.45
C ALA A 195 -5.72 -17.82 -3.71
N ARG A 196 -6.83 -17.41 -3.06
CA ARG A 196 -8.16 -17.97 -3.34
C ARG A 196 -8.58 -17.71 -4.78
N LEU A 197 -8.41 -16.48 -5.28
CA LEU A 197 -8.74 -16.12 -6.68
C LEU A 197 -7.87 -16.88 -7.69
N ALA A 198 -6.61 -17.16 -7.35
CA ALA A 198 -5.71 -17.99 -8.16
C ALA A 198 -6.08 -19.49 -8.14
N GLY A 199 -7.01 -19.89 -7.27
CA GLY A 199 -7.47 -21.29 -7.19
C GLY A 199 -6.63 -22.17 -6.29
N ALA A 200 -5.88 -21.62 -5.33
CA ALA A 200 -5.17 -22.42 -4.32
C ALA A 200 -6.13 -23.41 -3.63
N GLY A 201 -5.72 -24.66 -3.51
CA GLY A 201 -6.52 -25.72 -2.90
C GLY A 201 -6.50 -25.66 -1.37
N ARG A 202 -5.40 -25.18 -0.80
CA ARG A 202 -5.25 -24.96 0.63
C ARG A 202 -4.55 -23.63 0.89
N ILE A 203 -5.06 -22.86 1.85
CA ILE A 203 -4.48 -21.56 2.26
C ILE A 203 -4.35 -21.59 3.77
N VAL A 204 -3.10 -21.71 4.26
CA VAL A 204 -2.76 -21.79 5.69
C VAL A 204 -2.24 -20.44 6.15
N VAL A 205 -2.86 -19.85 7.18
CA VAL A 205 -2.44 -18.57 7.74
C VAL A 205 -1.83 -18.76 9.12
N VAL A 206 -0.60 -18.27 9.31
CA VAL A 206 0.11 -18.24 10.59
C VAL A 206 -0.03 -16.84 11.19
N GLU A 207 -0.78 -16.72 12.31
CA GLU A 207 -1.08 -15.42 12.93
C GLU A 207 -1.35 -15.60 14.44
N PRO A 208 -0.67 -14.85 15.33
CA PRO A 208 -0.86 -15.00 16.78
C PRO A 208 -2.23 -14.49 17.29
N LEU A 209 -2.85 -13.50 16.63
CA LEU A 209 -4.09 -12.89 17.09
C LEU A 209 -5.31 -13.66 16.61
N ALA A 210 -6.10 -14.21 17.55
CA ALA A 210 -7.28 -15.05 17.25
C ALA A 210 -8.28 -14.34 16.33
N GLU A 211 -8.57 -13.06 16.57
CA GLU A 211 -9.49 -12.25 15.76
C GLU A 211 -9.04 -12.12 14.30
N ARG A 212 -7.74 -12.05 14.06
CA ARG A 212 -7.18 -12.01 12.71
C ARG A 212 -7.20 -13.37 12.02
N ARG A 213 -7.00 -14.46 12.78
CA ARG A 213 -7.19 -15.82 12.26
C ARG A 213 -8.64 -16.04 11.82
N GLU A 214 -9.61 -15.63 12.63
CA GLU A 214 -11.04 -15.68 12.27
C GLU A 214 -11.35 -14.85 11.02
N LEU A 215 -10.78 -13.65 10.89
CA LEU A 215 -10.93 -12.83 9.70
C LEU A 215 -10.31 -13.50 8.47
N ALA A 216 -9.14 -14.11 8.60
CA ALA A 216 -8.50 -14.85 7.51
C ALA A 216 -9.38 -15.99 6.98
N LEU A 217 -10.01 -16.77 7.88
CA LEU A 217 -10.97 -17.82 7.50
C LEU A 217 -12.16 -17.26 6.72
N ARG A 218 -12.74 -16.13 7.18
CA ARG A 218 -13.83 -15.46 6.45
C ARG A 218 -13.43 -14.97 5.07
N LEU A 219 -12.15 -14.60 4.88
CA LEU A 219 -11.62 -14.09 3.61
C LEU A 219 -11.09 -15.19 2.68
N GLY A 220 -11.07 -16.45 3.13
CA GLY A 220 -10.78 -17.58 2.28
C GLY A 220 -9.60 -18.46 2.69
N ALA A 221 -9.00 -18.23 3.85
CA ALA A 221 -8.08 -19.22 4.43
C ALA A 221 -8.83 -20.52 4.74
N THR A 222 -8.18 -21.66 4.51
CA THR A 222 -8.73 -22.98 4.85
C THR A 222 -8.34 -23.41 6.26
N ASP A 223 -7.15 -23.01 6.69
CA ASP A 223 -6.56 -23.40 7.98
C ASP A 223 -5.85 -22.19 8.61
N THR A 224 -5.77 -22.17 9.92
CA THR A 224 -5.01 -21.15 10.65
C THR A 224 -4.17 -21.79 11.75
N ILE A 225 -3.00 -21.23 12.01
CA ILE A 225 -2.02 -21.69 12.99
C ILE A 225 -1.72 -20.55 13.96
N ASP A 226 -1.73 -20.82 15.25
CA ASP A 226 -1.24 -19.93 16.28
C ASP A 226 0.23 -20.23 16.58
N PRO A 227 1.18 -19.39 16.18
CA PRO A 227 2.60 -19.65 16.43
C PRO A 227 2.99 -19.57 17.91
N GLY A 228 2.08 -19.12 18.79
CA GLY A 228 2.27 -19.13 20.25
C GLY A 228 2.01 -20.49 20.90
N THR A 229 1.27 -21.38 20.25
CA THR A 229 0.91 -22.72 20.75
C THR A 229 1.40 -23.83 19.87
N ASP A 230 1.58 -23.58 18.58
CA ASP A 230 1.93 -24.58 17.57
C ASP A 230 3.30 -24.27 16.95
N ALA A 231 3.97 -25.30 16.49
CA ALA A 231 5.16 -25.16 15.66
C ALA A 231 4.71 -25.01 14.18
N PRO A 232 4.83 -23.82 13.56
CA PRO A 232 4.20 -23.56 12.27
C PRO A 232 4.68 -24.48 11.13
N ILE A 233 5.97 -24.82 11.09
CA ILE A 233 6.54 -25.66 10.04
C ILE A 233 5.95 -27.09 10.13
N GLU A 234 5.93 -27.66 11.33
CA GLU A 234 5.38 -28.97 11.58
C GLU A 234 3.88 -29.02 11.29
N ALA A 235 3.14 -28.02 11.75
CA ALA A 235 1.71 -27.91 11.49
C ALA A 235 1.38 -27.81 9.99
N VAL A 236 2.15 -27.05 9.20
CA VAL A 236 1.97 -27.00 7.74
C VAL A 236 2.31 -28.35 7.11
N ARG A 237 3.36 -29.04 7.56
CA ARG A 237 3.72 -30.37 7.07
C ARG A 237 2.66 -31.41 7.37
N ASP A 238 2.07 -31.37 8.56
CA ASP A 238 0.97 -32.28 8.94
C ASP A 238 -0.25 -32.08 8.04
N LEU A 239 -0.57 -30.84 7.71
CA LEU A 239 -1.66 -30.51 6.78
C LEU A 239 -1.37 -30.90 5.32
N THR A 240 -0.12 -31.21 4.97
CA THR A 240 0.34 -31.45 3.59
C THR A 240 1.04 -32.78 3.40
N GLU A 241 0.79 -33.77 4.27
CA GLU A 241 1.39 -35.10 4.19
C GLU A 241 2.93 -35.06 4.18
N GLY A 242 3.52 -34.16 4.94
CA GLY A 242 4.97 -33.95 5.06
C GLY A 242 5.63 -33.07 3.98
N ARG A 243 4.90 -32.68 2.94
CA ARG A 243 5.49 -31.91 1.81
C ARG A 243 5.83 -30.45 2.13
N GLY A 244 5.05 -29.81 3.01
CA GLY A 244 5.08 -28.36 3.21
C GLY A 244 4.20 -27.60 2.21
N ALA A 245 4.29 -26.28 2.22
CA ALA A 245 3.56 -25.42 1.28
C ALA A 245 4.30 -25.34 -0.07
N ASP A 246 3.55 -25.25 -1.17
CA ASP A 246 4.11 -25.03 -2.52
C ASP A 246 4.57 -23.59 -2.70
N THR A 247 3.90 -22.66 -2.02
CA THR A 247 4.25 -21.23 -2.01
C THR A 247 4.10 -20.68 -0.59
N ALA A 248 5.10 -19.92 -0.12
CA ALA A 248 5.03 -19.25 1.17
C ALA A 248 5.21 -17.73 1.01
N PHE A 249 4.37 -16.96 1.73
CA PHE A 249 4.45 -15.50 1.80
C PHE A 249 4.79 -15.08 3.22
N GLU A 250 5.80 -14.24 3.35
CA GLU A 250 6.12 -13.55 4.58
C GLU A 250 5.49 -12.14 4.54
N ALA A 251 4.58 -11.84 5.45
CA ALA A 251 3.79 -10.62 5.50
C ALA A 251 3.89 -9.88 6.86
N VAL A 252 4.90 -10.21 7.66
CA VAL A 252 5.16 -9.62 8.98
C VAL A 252 6.30 -8.60 8.92
N GLY A 253 7.35 -8.88 8.12
CA GLY A 253 8.59 -8.12 8.08
C GLY A 253 9.53 -8.45 9.23
N ASP A 254 9.51 -9.69 9.72
CA ASP A 254 10.34 -10.17 10.83
C ASP A 254 11.32 -11.27 10.38
N PRO A 255 12.62 -11.19 10.74
CA PRO A 255 13.60 -12.19 10.34
C PRO A 255 13.30 -13.61 10.82
N ALA A 256 12.58 -13.79 11.93
CA ALA A 256 12.18 -15.12 12.40
C ALA A 256 11.04 -15.65 11.53
N ALA A 257 10.04 -14.82 11.19
CA ALA A 257 8.98 -15.20 10.27
C ALA A 257 9.53 -15.54 8.86
N MET A 258 10.53 -14.78 8.37
CA MET A 258 11.21 -15.10 7.10
C MET A 258 11.86 -16.50 7.14
N ARG A 259 12.57 -16.84 8.21
CA ARG A 259 13.16 -18.19 8.36
C ARG A 259 12.12 -19.30 8.45
N THR A 260 10.95 -19.02 9.00
CA THR A 260 9.85 -19.99 9.07
C THR A 260 9.19 -20.21 7.71
N ALA A 261 9.21 -19.20 6.82
CA ALA A 261 8.63 -19.30 5.48
C ALA A 261 9.46 -20.17 4.51
N PHE A 262 10.76 -20.37 4.80
CA PHE A 262 11.65 -21.27 4.05
C PHE A 262 11.58 -22.72 4.54
#